data_5af607db62083e646fe2049fae7d1c16
#
_entry.id   5af607db62083e646fe2049fae7d1c16
#
_cell.length_a   1.000
_cell.length_b   1.000
_cell.length_c   1.000
_cell.angle_alpha   90.00
_cell.angle_beta   90.00
_cell.angle_gamma   90.00
#
_symmetry.space_group_name_H-M   'P 1'
#
loop_
_entity.id
_entity.type
_entity.pdbx_description
1 polymer ?
#
loop_
_entity_poly.entity_id
_entity_poly.type
_entity_poly.pdbx_seq_one_letter_code
_entity_poly.pdbx_strand_id
1 'polypeptide(L)'
;MAVNMRQDKNPMPSQDPNVRNHNFLEVALGYTEEQALDEAARCLNCKNHPCVDGCPVNVRIPEFIQKIVEKDYEGAYQVIHQTSSLPAVCGRVCPQESQCEMHCVRGKKGDPVGIGRLERFVADWHNAHSTEAAAVPAPNGHKVAVIGSGPAGLTCAGDLAKKGYEVTVFEALHLAGGVLVYGIPEFRLPKAIVQKEVDGLKAMGVKVETNTVVGRTITIDELMEEYGFEAVFIGSGAGLPMFMNIPGENLKGVYSANEFLTRINLMKAYREDSDTPIMDLKGKTVAVVGGGNVAMDAARCSKRLGAEVYVVYRRGMEELPARHEEVEHAIEEGVIFKTLNNPVQINGDEQDCVKSMTCIEMELGEPDASGRRRPVEKKGSEFDLSVDAVIMSLGTSPNPLIKSTTKGLEVNKKGGIIVNEEGLTSRQAVYAGGDAVTGAATVILAMGAGKLGAKSIDEYLSK
;
A
#
# COMPACT_ATOMS: atom_id res chain seq x y z
N MET A 1 31.01 -16.64 -0.15
CA MET A 1 31.02 -16.92 1.31
C MET A 1 30.42 -18.29 1.59
N ALA A 2 30.78 -18.93 2.74
CA ALA A 2 30.06 -20.13 3.18
C ALA A 2 28.62 -19.75 3.60
N VAL A 3 27.67 -20.66 3.40
CA VAL A 3 26.27 -20.44 3.78
C VAL A 3 26.18 -20.29 5.31
N ASN A 4 25.56 -19.21 5.77
CA ASN A 4 25.28 -18.99 7.19
C ASN A 4 24.04 -19.79 7.62
N MET A 5 24.24 -20.78 8.50
CA MET A 5 23.18 -21.69 8.95
C MET A 5 22.44 -21.21 10.19
N ARG A 6 22.68 -19.97 10.67
CA ARG A 6 21.93 -19.38 11.79
C ARG A 6 20.41 -19.46 11.51
N GLN A 7 19.62 -19.84 12.52
CA GLN A 7 18.18 -20.02 12.37
C GLN A 7 17.43 -18.69 12.31
N ASP A 8 17.83 -17.74 13.15
CA ASP A 8 17.18 -16.44 13.27
C ASP A 8 17.65 -15.47 12.19
N LYS A 9 16.75 -14.66 11.64
CA LYS A 9 17.12 -13.56 10.73
C LYS A 9 17.66 -12.37 11.51
N ASN A 10 18.45 -11.53 10.86
CA ASN A 10 18.91 -10.27 11.45
C ASN A 10 17.69 -9.40 11.82
N PRO A 11 17.62 -8.87 13.05
CA PRO A 11 16.58 -7.93 13.42
C PRO A 11 16.70 -6.66 12.56
N MET A 12 15.55 -6.05 12.24
CA MET A 12 15.55 -4.73 11.60
C MET A 12 15.89 -3.68 12.65
N PRO A 13 16.97 -2.90 12.48
CA PRO A 13 17.21 -1.75 13.35
C PRO A 13 16.05 -0.77 13.29
N SER A 14 15.57 -0.32 14.44
CA SER A 14 14.43 0.60 14.54
C SER A 14 14.66 1.64 15.63
N GLN A 15 13.94 2.78 15.51
CA GLN A 15 13.90 3.78 16.56
C GLN A 15 13.30 3.22 17.86
N ASP A 16 13.76 3.69 19.02
CA ASP A 16 13.16 3.37 20.31
C ASP A 16 11.66 3.69 20.33
N PRO A 17 10.78 2.80 20.83
CA PRO A 17 9.33 3.00 20.83
C PRO A 17 8.86 4.29 21.52
N ASN A 18 9.50 4.69 22.62
CA ASN A 18 9.15 5.91 23.36
C ASN A 18 9.64 7.19 22.67
N VAL A 19 10.55 7.06 21.71
CA VAL A 19 11.01 8.18 20.87
C VAL A 19 10.18 8.28 19.60
N ARG A 20 9.96 7.14 18.92
CA ARG A 20 9.30 7.13 17.62
C ARG A 20 7.80 7.44 17.70
N ASN A 21 7.14 7.18 18.84
CA ASN A 21 5.73 7.51 19.02
C ASN A 21 5.44 9.02 19.19
N HIS A 22 6.48 9.86 19.15
CA HIS A 22 6.40 11.34 19.21
C HIS A 22 6.93 12.03 17.96
N ASN A 23 7.31 11.28 16.90
CA ASN A 23 7.80 11.85 15.65
C ASN A 23 7.28 11.07 14.43
N PHE A 24 7.45 11.67 13.24
CA PHE A 24 7.05 11.06 11.97
C PHE A 24 8.26 10.59 11.13
N LEU A 25 9.45 10.50 11.71
CA LEU A 25 10.62 9.97 11.04
C LEU A 25 10.50 8.46 10.79
N GLU A 26 11.18 7.93 9.79
CA GLU A 26 11.14 6.53 9.43
C GLU A 26 11.51 5.64 10.63
N VAL A 27 10.65 4.70 10.97
CA VAL A 27 10.79 3.83 12.15
C VAL A 27 11.88 2.79 11.95
N ALA A 28 11.80 2.03 10.87
CA ALA A 28 12.82 1.05 10.51
C ALA A 28 14.02 1.77 9.88
N LEU A 29 15.24 1.53 10.38
CA LEU A 29 16.44 2.26 9.96
C LEU A 29 17.18 1.60 8.78
N GLY A 30 16.79 0.39 8.38
CA GLY A 30 17.46 -0.37 7.34
C GLY A 30 18.68 -1.18 7.87
N TYR A 31 19.14 -2.11 7.08
CA TYR A 31 20.36 -2.87 7.39
C TYR A 31 21.62 -2.04 7.09
N THR A 32 22.65 -2.23 7.93
CA THR A 32 24.02 -1.89 7.57
C THR A 32 24.55 -2.87 6.52
N GLU A 33 25.64 -2.53 5.84
CA GLU A 33 26.31 -3.44 4.90
C GLU A 33 26.65 -4.79 5.57
N GLU A 34 27.14 -4.75 6.79
CA GLU A 34 27.52 -5.94 7.56
C GLU A 34 26.30 -6.84 7.85
N GLN A 35 25.18 -6.25 8.27
CA GLN A 35 23.92 -6.97 8.49
C GLN A 35 23.36 -7.55 7.19
N ALA A 36 23.42 -6.79 6.09
CA ALA A 36 22.94 -7.24 4.79
C ALA A 36 23.77 -8.42 4.26
N LEU A 37 25.10 -8.39 4.38
CA LEU A 37 25.98 -9.50 3.99
C LEU A 37 25.74 -10.76 4.83
N ASP A 38 25.60 -10.60 6.14
CA ASP A 38 25.33 -11.72 7.05
C ASP A 38 23.96 -12.36 6.79
N GLU A 39 22.92 -11.53 6.53
CA GLU A 39 21.58 -12.01 6.18
C GLU A 39 21.55 -12.65 4.79
N ALA A 40 22.20 -12.06 3.80
CA ALA A 40 22.30 -12.61 2.45
C ALA A 40 22.97 -13.98 2.43
N ALA A 41 24.00 -14.19 3.27
CA ALA A 41 24.68 -15.47 3.42
C ALA A 41 23.78 -16.59 3.98
N ARG A 42 22.60 -16.28 4.56
CA ARG A 42 21.60 -17.27 4.97
C ARG A 42 20.82 -17.89 3.80
N CYS A 43 20.86 -17.28 2.63
CA CYS A 43 20.16 -17.78 1.44
C CYS A 43 20.80 -19.09 0.95
N LEU A 44 19.98 -20.13 0.76
CA LEU A 44 20.42 -21.44 0.27
C LEU A 44 20.57 -21.50 -1.25
N ASN A 45 20.25 -20.45 -1.96
CA ASN A 45 20.23 -20.43 -3.44
C ASN A 45 19.50 -21.66 -4.03
N CYS A 46 18.25 -21.88 -3.60
CA CYS A 46 17.47 -23.07 -3.91
C CYS A 46 17.24 -23.23 -5.40
N LYS A 47 17.43 -24.45 -5.95
CA LYS A 47 17.24 -24.74 -7.38
C LYS A 47 15.82 -24.45 -7.89
N ASN A 48 14.79 -24.67 -7.08
CA ASN A 48 13.37 -24.49 -7.46
C ASN A 48 12.81 -23.09 -7.14
N HIS A 49 13.60 -22.21 -6.54
CA HIS A 49 13.28 -20.80 -6.25
C HIS A 49 11.86 -20.51 -5.71
N PRO A 50 11.34 -21.23 -4.69
CA PRO A 50 9.94 -21.08 -4.28
C PRO A 50 9.58 -19.67 -3.79
N CYS A 51 10.56 -18.90 -3.33
CA CYS A 51 10.38 -17.50 -2.97
C CYS A 51 10.05 -16.59 -4.18
N VAL A 52 10.51 -16.94 -5.38
CA VAL A 52 10.18 -16.23 -6.64
C VAL A 52 8.71 -16.43 -6.97
N ASP A 53 8.20 -17.67 -6.85
CA ASP A 53 6.78 -17.98 -7.08
C ASP A 53 5.86 -17.26 -6.08
N GLY A 54 6.36 -16.96 -4.88
CA GLY A 54 5.67 -16.18 -3.86
C GLY A 54 5.69 -14.67 -4.09
N CYS A 55 6.41 -14.17 -5.11
CA CYS A 55 6.48 -12.75 -5.44
C CYS A 55 5.53 -12.41 -6.60
N PRO A 56 4.51 -11.54 -6.40
CA PRO A 56 3.54 -11.19 -7.45
C PRO A 56 4.13 -10.56 -8.71
N VAL A 57 5.37 -10.07 -8.66
CA VAL A 57 6.10 -9.53 -9.83
C VAL A 57 7.32 -10.38 -10.20
N ASN A 58 7.47 -11.57 -9.61
CA ASN A 58 8.49 -12.56 -9.93
C ASN A 58 9.94 -12.01 -9.88
N VAL A 59 10.28 -11.25 -8.83
CA VAL A 59 11.67 -10.83 -8.60
C VAL A 59 12.56 -12.06 -8.47
N ARG A 60 13.69 -12.08 -9.18
CA ARG A 60 14.66 -13.19 -9.14
C ARG A 60 15.48 -13.17 -7.84
N ILE A 61 14.80 -13.51 -6.73
CA ILE A 61 15.25 -13.34 -5.37
C ILE A 61 16.61 -14.00 -5.09
N PRO A 62 16.87 -15.28 -5.40
CA PRO A 62 18.17 -15.88 -5.15
C PRO A 62 19.30 -15.17 -5.90
N GLU A 63 19.02 -14.65 -7.10
CA GLU A 63 20.03 -13.99 -7.93
C GLU A 63 20.45 -12.64 -7.35
N PHE A 64 19.50 -11.77 -6.96
CA PHE A 64 19.88 -10.51 -6.35
C PHE A 64 20.57 -10.71 -4.99
N ILE A 65 20.15 -11.72 -4.21
CA ILE A 65 20.81 -12.02 -2.93
C ILE A 65 22.25 -12.52 -3.17
N GLN A 66 22.49 -13.33 -4.20
CA GLN A 66 23.82 -13.75 -4.57
C GLN A 66 24.73 -12.56 -4.94
N LYS A 67 24.16 -11.57 -5.66
CA LYS A 67 24.87 -10.33 -5.95
C LYS A 67 25.25 -9.53 -4.70
N ILE A 68 24.40 -9.52 -3.65
CA ILE A 68 24.75 -8.94 -2.36
C ILE A 68 25.94 -9.66 -1.75
N VAL A 69 25.94 -11.01 -1.74
CA VAL A 69 27.07 -11.82 -1.21
C VAL A 69 28.38 -11.51 -1.95
N GLU A 70 28.31 -11.19 -3.23
CA GLU A 70 29.44 -10.77 -4.09
C GLU A 70 29.82 -9.29 -3.90
N LYS A 71 29.09 -8.54 -3.09
CA LYS A 71 29.20 -7.07 -2.92
C LYS A 71 28.95 -6.27 -4.19
N ASP A 72 28.25 -6.85 -5.16
CA ASP A 72 27.77 -6.21 -6.39
C ASP A 72 26.36 -5.65 -6.14
N TYR A 73 26.26 -4.55 -5.38
CA TYR A 73 24.97 -3.98 -4.98
C TYR A 73 24.21 -3.37 -6.15
N GLU A 74 24.94 -2.75 -7.10
CA GLU A 74 24.33 -2.25 -8.32
C GLU A 74 23.78 -3.39 -9.19
N GLY A 75 24.55 -4.46 -9.37
CA GLY A 75 24.06 -5.66 -10.06
C GLY A 75 22.85 -6.28 -9.35
N ALA A 76 22.80 -6.27 -8.01
CA ALA A 76 21.63 -6.70 -7.25
C ALA A 76 20.40 -5.82 -7.55
N TYR A 77 20.56 -4.49 -7.57
CA TYR A 77 19.50 -3.55 -7.95
C TYR A 77 18.98 -3.81 -9.36
N GLN A 78 19.86 -3.98 -10.33
CA GLN A 78 19.49 -4.26 -11.71
C GLN A 78 18.67 -5.57 -11.85
N VAL A 79 19.01 -6.62 -11.08
CA VAL A 79 18.23 -7.86 -11.04
C VAL A 79 16.81 -7.60 -10.53
N ILE A 80 16.66 -6.83 -9.44
CA ILE A 80 15.34 -6.47 -8.89
C ILE A 80 14.56 -5.62 -9.90
N HIS A 81 15.19 -4.59 -10.46
CA HIS A 81 14.57 -3.59 -11.32
C HIS A 81 14.08 -4.13 -12.67
N GLN A 82 14.55 -5.32 -13.10
CA GLN A 82 14.03 -5.99 -14.29
C GLN A 82 12.53 -6.31 -14.17
N THR A 83 12.05 -6.59 -12.98
CA THR A 83 10.65 -7.00 -12.76
C THR A 83 9.91 -6.12 -11.77
N SER A 84 10.59 -5.43 -10.86
CA SER A 84 10.00 -4.49 -9.90
C SER A 84 10.33 -3.05 -10.28
N SER A 85 9.30 -2.22 -10.52
CA SER A 85 9.46 -0.81 -10.86
C SER A 85 9.57 0.10 -9.61
N LEU A 86 9.32 -0.43 -8.41
CA LEU A 86 9.27 0.32 -7.14
C LEU A 86 10.04 -0.42 -6.02
N PRO A 87 11.31 -0.78 -6.19
CA PRO A 87 12.02 -1.62 -5.24
C PRO A 87 12.17 -0.99 -3.85
N ALA A 88 12.43 0.33 -3.76
CA ALA A 88 12.57 1.03 -2.49
C ALA A 88 11.25 1.07 -1.69
N VAL A 89 10.11 1.08 -2.39
CA VAL A 89 8.77 0.97 -1.80
C VAL A 89 8.52 -0.47 -1.35
N CYS A 90 8.74 -1.46 -2.23
CA CYS A 90 8.46 -2.87 -1.94
C CYS A 90 9.24 -3.39 -0.74
N GLY A 91 10.52 -3.05 -0.62
CA GLY A 91 11.36 -3.43 0.51
C GLY A 91 10.85 -2.90 1.86
N ARG A 92 10.01 -1.85 1.86
CA ARG A 92 9.42 -1.24 3.06
C ARG A 92 8.01 -1.73 3.38
N VAL A 93 7.16 -1.91 2.36
CA VAL A 93 5.70 -2.05 2.60
C VAL A 93 5.09 -3.37 2.17
N CYS A 94 5.82 -4.23 1.43
CA CYS A 94 5.32 -5.56 1.08
C CYS A 94 5.07 -6.39 2.35
N PRO A 95 3.98 -7.17 2.43
CA PRO A 95 3.77 -8.16 3.47
C PRO A 95 4.56 -9.43 3.15
N GLN A 96 5.90 -9.37 3.25
CA GLN A 96 6.80 -10.45 2.84
C GLN A 96 6.50 -11.74 3.59
N GLU A 97 6.06 -11.65 4.85
CA GLU A 97 5.68 -12.76 5.72
C GLU A 97 4.54 -13.62 5.16
N SER A 98 3.70 -13.06 4.30
CA SER A 98 2.60 -13.77 3.60
C SER A 98 2.87 -14.01 2.11
N GLN A 99 4.05 -13.65 1.62
CA GLN A 99 4.44 -13.72 0.21
C GLN A 99 5.79 -14.45 0.03
N CYS A 100 6.83 -13.75 -0.43
CA CYS A 100 8.11 -14.37 -0.74
C CYS A 100 8.79 -15.06 0.46
N GLU A 101 8.73 -14.46 1.66
CA GLU A 101 9.32 -15.04 2.87
C GLU A 101 8.56 -16.28 3.34
N MET A 102 7.23 -16.32 3.21
CA MET A 102 6.41 -17.51 3.52
C MET A 102 6.85 -18.74 2.72
N HIS A 103 7.31 -18.54 1.50
CA HIS A 103 7.78 -19.61 0.62
C HIS A 103 9.28 -19.94 0.80
N CYS A 104 9.99 -19.20 1.65
CA CYS A 104 11.42 -19.44 1.87
C CYS A 104 11.68 -20.77 2.59
N VAL A 105 12.55 -21.61 2.01
CA VAL A 105 12.88 -22.93 2.57
C VAL A 105 13.46 -22.84 3.99
N ARG A 106 14.14 -21.73 4.31
CA ARG A 106 14.68 -21.49 5.65
C ARG A 106 13.57 -21.42 6.72
N GLY A 107 12.40 -20.90 6.37
CA GLY A 107 11.25 -20.82 7.26
C GLY A 107 10.70 -22.15 7.77
N LYS A 108 11.16 -23.29 7.24
CA LYS A 108 10.79 -24.64 7.73
C LYS A 108 11.50 -25.04 9.04
N LYS A 109 12.64 -24.42 9.37
CA LYS A 109 13.47 -24.77 10.55
C LYS A 109 13.97 -23.55 11.33
N GLY A 110 13.40 -22.40 11.14
CA GLY A 110 13.76 -21.14 11.75
C GLY A 110 13.10 -19.99 10.99
N ASP A 111 13.67 -18.80 11.06
CA ASP A 111 13.17 -17.66 10.31
C ASP A 111 13.51 -17.78 8.81
N PRO A 112 12.59 -17.36 7.92
CA PRO A 112 12.92 -17.15 6.53
C PRO A 112 14.06 -16.13 6.37
N VAL A 113 14.70 -16.09 5.21
CA VAL A 113 15.64 -15.01 4.88
C VAL A 113 14.85 -13.68 4.83
N GLY A 114 15.41 -12.62 5.40
CA GLY A 114 14.84 -11.28 5.40
C GLY A 114 14.86 -10.64 3.99
N ILE A 115 14.09 -11.19 3.06
CA ILE A 115 14.11 -10.86 1.63
C ILE A 115 13.77 -9.38 1.42
N GLY A 116 12.69 -8.89 2.04
CA GLY A 116 12.30 -7.50 1.91
C GLY A 116 13.31 -6.53 2.53
N ARG A 117 13.97 -6.94 3.61
CA ARG A 117 15.03 -6.15 4.26
C ARG A 117 16.27 -6.02 3.38
N LEU A 118 16.61 -7.08 2.64
CA LEU A 118 17.69 -7.09 1.65
C LEU A 118 17.32 -6.30 0.39
N GLU A 119 16.08 -6.42 -0.10
CA GLU A 119 15.56 -5.59 -1.22
C GLU A 119 15.64 -4.11 -0.87
N ARG A 120 15.22 -3.73 0.34
CA ARG A 120 15.34 -2.36 0.84
C ARG A 120 16.78 -1.89 0.88
N PHE A 121 17.70 -2.69 1.43
CA PHE A 121 19.12 -2.36 1.50
C PHE A 121 19.69 -2.04 0.12
N VAL A 122 19.41 -2.89 -0.86
CA VAL A 122 19.88 -2.72 -2.24
C VAL A 122 19.32 -1.45 -2.88
N ALA A 123 18.01 -1.21 -2.70
CA ALA A 123 17.36 -0.02 -3.25
C ALA A 123 17.86 1.27 -2.58
N ASP A 124 18.06 1.27 -1.27
CA ASP A 124 18.60 2.43 -0.54
C ASP A 124 20.07 2.69 -0.94
N TRP A 125 20.87 1.63 -1.11
CA TRP A 125 22.24 1.74 -1.59
C TRP A 125 22.29 2.36 -2.99
N HIS A 126 21.50 1.83 -3.94
CA HIS A 126 21.39 2.39 -5.29
C HIS A 126 20.98 3.87 -5.24
N ASN A 127 19.98 4.19 -4.45
CA ASN A 127 19.49 5.55 -4.28
C ASN A 127 20.55 6.53 -3.74
N ALA A 128 21.51 6.04 -2.94
CA ALA A 128 22.58 6.86 -2.38
C ALA A 128 23.80 7.01 -3.31
N HIS A 129 24.04 6.05 -4.19
CA HIS A 129 25.31 5.95 -4.96
C HIS A 129 25.14 6.12 -6.47
N SER A 130 23.96 5.81 -7.03
CA SER A 130 23.76 5.96 -8.48
C SER A 130 23.65 7.42 -8.87
N THR A 131 24.48 7.78 -9.87
CA THR A 131 24.47 9.08 -10.55
C THR A 131 24.04 8.94 -12.02
N GLU A 132 23.76 7.74 -12.46
CA GLU A 132 23.36 7.47 -13.85
C GLU A 132 21.95 7.96 -14.11
N ALA A 133 21.79 8.76 -15.17
CA ALA A 133 20.47 9.11 -15.67
C ALA A 133 19.85 7.89 -16.35
N ALA A 134 18.56 7.64 -16.10
CA ALA A 134 17.84 6.59 -16.80
C ALA A 134 17.94 6.82 -18.31
N ALA A 135 18.28 5.77 -19.05
CA ALA A 135 18.29 5.83 -20.51
C ALA A 135 16.85 6.01 -21.02
N VAL A 136 16.63 7.01 -21.85
CA VAL A 136 15.34 7.21 -22.54
C VAL A 136 15.31 6.27 -23.74
N PRO A 137 14.38 5.30 -23.78
CA PRO A 137 14.26 4.38 -24.90
C PRO A 137 13.86 5.11 -26.19
N ALA A 138 14.26 4.55 -27.35
CA ALA A 138 13.83 5.08 -28.65
C ALA A 138 12.29 5.02 -28.76
N PRO A 139 11.62 6.10 -29.22
CA PRO A 139 10.16 6.10 -29.39
C PRO A 139 9.70 5.03 -30.37
N ASN A 140 8.64 4.29 -30.01
CA ASN A 140 8.00 3.31 -30.89
C ASN A 140 6.82 3.88 -31.70
N GLY A 141 6.46 5.15 -31.46
CA GLY A 141 5.41 5.88 -32.19
C GLY A 141 4.00 5.74 -31.58
N HIS A 142 3.80 4.93 -30.54
CA HIS A 142 2.52 4.69 -29.92
C HIS A 142 2.35 5.50 -28.62
N LYS A 143 1.10 5.88 -28.32
CA LYS A 143 0.72 6.78 -27.24
C LYS A 143 -0.28 6.13 -26.28
N VAL A 144 0.04 6.06 -24.98
CA VAL A 144 -0.78 5.40 -23.97
C VAL A 144 -1.09 6.33 -22.80
N ALA A 145 -2.38 6.38 -22.41
CA ALA A 145 -2.83 7.07 -21.21
C ALA A 145 -2.90 6.11 -20.00
N VAL A 146 -2.43 6.56 -18.86
CA VAL A 146 -2.54 5.83 -17.59
C VAL A 146 -3.33 6.69 -16.62
N ILE A 147 -4.44 6.18 -16.09
CA ILE A 147 -5.32 6.89 -15.15
C ILE A 147 -5.03 6.45 -13.73
N GLY A 148 -4.46 7.36 -12.94
CA GLY A 148 -4.00 7.14 -11.57
C GLY A 148 -2.51 6.81 -11.48
N SER A 149 -1.83 7.47 -10.57
CA SER A 149 -0.39 7.33 -10.29
C SER A 149 -0.09 6.43 -9.08
N GLY A 150 -1.03 5.57 -8.69
CA GLY A 150 -0.78 4.55 -7.67
C GLY A 150 0.15 3.44 -8.19
N PRO A 151 0.46 2.42 -7.36
CA PRO A 151 1.42 1.36 -7.72
C PRO A 151 1.13 0.68 -9.05
N ALA A 152 -0.16 0.41 -9.37
CA ALA A 152 -0.55 -0.19 -10.65
C ALA A 152 -0.23 0.73 -11.83
N GLY A 153 -0.61 2.01 -11.74
CA GLY A 153 -0.39 2.99 -12.81
C GLY A 153 1.09 3.28 -13.02
N LEU A 154 1.87 3.51 -11.95
CA LEU A 154 3.31 3.76 -12.06
C LEU A 154 4.05 2.55 -12.65
N THR A 155 3.67 1.33 -12.28
CA THR A 155 4.28 0.12 -12.85
C THR A 155 3.92 -0.05 -14.33
N CYS A 156 2.65 0.14 -14.70
CA CYS A 156 2.22 0.10 -16.09
C CYS A 156 2.96 1.16 -16.93
N ALA A 157 3.03 2.38 -16.44
CA ALA A 157 3.74 3.47 -17.12
C ALA A 157 5.23 3.18 -17.28
N GLY A 158 5.90 2.67 -16.25
CA GLY A 158 7.32 2.33 -16.31
C GLY A 158 7.64 1.20 -17.28
N ASP A 159 6.83 0.12 -17.27
CA ASP A 159 7.04 -1.01 -18.16
C ASP A 159 6.78 -0.65 -19.63
N LEU A 160 5.80 0.22 -19.91
CA LEU A 160 5.57 0.75 -21.26
C LEU A 160 6.66 1.73 -21.70
N ALA A 161 7.10 2.64 -20.81
CA ALA A 161 8.16 3.59 -21.12
C ALA A 161 9.47 2.87 -21.50
N LYS A 162 9.84 1.79 -20.81
CA LYS A 162 11.00 0.94 -21.14
C LYS A 162 10.93 0.36 -22.58
N LYS A 163 9.75 0.30 -23.19
CA LYS A 163 9.51 -0.17 -24.55
C LYS A 163 9.36 0.96 -25.59
N GLY A 164 9.57 2.20 -25.16
CA GLY A 164 9.54 3.36 -26.05
C GLY A 164 8.14 3.95 -26.30
N TYR A 165 7.14 3.58 -25.55
CA TYR A 165 5.81 4.20 -25.61
C TYR A 165 5.85 5.65 -25.10
N GLU A 166 5.09 6.55 -25.73
CA GLU A 166 4.77 7.86 -25.15
C GLU A 166 3.69 7.68 -24.10
N VAL A 167 4.07 7.72 -22.82
CA VAL A 167 3.14 7.49 -21.70
C VAL A 167 2.82 8.78 -20.99
N THR A 168 1.54 9.05 -20.77
CA THR A 168 1.05 10.14 -19.90
C THR A 168 0.23 9.55 -18.76
N VAL A 169 0.64 9.83 -17.52
CA VAL A 169 -0.08 9.47 -16.30
C VAL A 169 -0.93 10.66 -15.86
N PHE A 170 -2.24 10.45 -15.73
CA PHE A 170 -3.18 11.44 -15.23
C PHE A 170 -3.52 11.16 -13.78
N GLU A 171 -3.20 12.09 -12.89
CA GLU A 171 -3.39 11.97 -11.44
C GLU A 171 -4.37 13.04 -10.93
N ALA A 172 -5.37 12.59 -10.18
CA ALA A 172 -6.39 13.48 -9.63
C ALA A 172 -5.86 14.41 -8.52
N LEU A 173 -4.89 13.95 -7.75
CA LEU A 173 -4.28 14.69 -6.64
C LEU A 173 -3.13 15.59 -7.12
N HIS A 174 -2.66 16.47 -6.25
CA HIS A 174 -1.56 17.39 -6.56
C HIS A 174 -0.17 16.75 -6.48
N LEU A 175 -0.05 15.54 -5.93
CA LEU A 175 1.17 14.73 -5.90
C LEU A 175 0.91 13.35 -6.48
N ALA A 176 1.88 12.83 -7.23
CA ALA A 176 1.86 11.48 -7.75
C ALA A 176 2.26 10.45 -6.68
N GLY A 177 1.76 9.22 -6.80
CA GLY A 177 2.06 8.10 -5.92
C GLY A 177 0.81 7.40 -5.36
N GLY A 178 -0.37 8.01 -5.48
CA GLY A 178 -1.61 7.44 -4.96
C GLY A 178 -1.51 7.09 -3.48
N VAL A 179 -1.92 5.87 -3.10
CA VAL A 179 -1.90 5.40 -1.71
C VAL A 179 -0.51 5.46 -1.05
N LEU A 180 0.56 5.40 -1.82
CA LEU A 180 1.94 5.52 -1.31
C LEU A 180 2.18 6.91 -0.68
N VAL A 181 1.45 7.91 -1.13
CA VAL A 181 1.60 9.30 -0.69
C VAL A 181 0.49 9.72 0.26
N TYR A 182 -0.79 9.44 -0.05
CA TYR A 182 -1.89 9.86 0.80
C TYR A 182 -2.20 8.89 1.95
N GLY A 183 -1.95 7.58 1.78
CA GLY A 183 -2.40 6.54 2.71
C GLY A 183 -1.31 6.07 3.67
N ILE A 184 -0.14 5.68 3.16
CA ILE A 184 0.93 5.12 3.99
C ILE A 184 1.68 6.24 4.73
N PRO A 185 1.85 6.17 6.07
CA PRO A 185 2.50 7.22 6.84
C PRO A 185 3.98 7.43 6.50
N GLU A 186 4.46 8.67 6.74
CA GLU A 186 5.86 9.06 6.55
C GLU A 186 6.83 8.14 7.29
N PHE A 187 6.47 7.73 8.51
CA PHE A 187 7.31 6.87 9.36
C PHE A 187 7.41 5.40 8.87
N ARG A 188 6.59 4.99 7.91
CA ARG A 188 6.70 3.68 7.21
C ARG A 188 7.29 3.80 5.82
N LEU A 189 6.90 4.85 5.10
CA LEU A 189 7.32 5.13 3.73
C LEU A 189 7.54 6.62 3.55
N PRO A 190 8.78 7.10 3.71
CA PRO A 190 9.12 8.50 3.47
C PRO A 190 8.72 8.94 2.06
N LYS A 191 8.05 10.10 1.96
CA LYS A 191 7.51 10.60 0.67
C LYS A 191 8.61 10.97 -0.32
N ALA A 192 9.80 11.32 0.17
CA ALA A 192 10.97 11.54 -0.67
C ALA A 192 11.37 10.30 -1.48
N ILE A 193 11.17 9.08 -0.93
CA ILE A 193 11.44 7.83 -1.64
C ILE A 193 10.44 7.64 -2.77
N VAL A 194 9.15 7.86 -2.52
CA VAL A 194 8.11 7.77 -3.55
C VAL A 194 8.35 8.80 -4.65
N GLN A 195 8.71 10.03 -4.27
CA GLN A 195 9.02 11.08 -5.24
C GLN A 195 10.21 10.70 -6.13
N LYS A 196 11.26 10.07 -5.55
CA LYS A 196 12.42 9.63 -6.32
C LYS A 196 12.06 8.55 -7.36
N GLU A 197 11.19 7.60 -7.00
CA GLU A 197 10.67 6.60 -7.95
C GLU A 197 9.88 7.27 -9.08
N VAL A 198 9.01 8.23 -8.76
CA VAL A 198 8.27 9.02 -9.77
C VAL A 198 9.20 9.82 -10.68
N ASP A 199 10.24 10.43 -10.11
CA ASP A 199 11.22 11.21 -10.88
C ASP A 199 12.07 10.31 -11.80
N GLY A 200 12.35 9.08 -11.38
CA GLY A 200 12.96 8.06 -12.23
C GLY A 200 12.11 7.74 -13.47
N LEU A 201 10.77 7.60 -13.29
CA LEU A 201 9.85 7.42 -14.42
C LEU A 201 9.81 8.64 -15.34
N LYS A 202 9.79 9.85 -14.79
CA LYS A 202 9.85 11.10 -15.58
C LYS A 202 11.16 11.20 -16.37
N ALA A 203 12.28 10.78 -15.78
CA ALA A 203 13.57 10.74 -16.46
C ALA A 203 13.58 9.77 -17.67
N MET A 204 12.76 8.71 -17.64
CA MET A 204 12.54 7.83 -18.80
C MET A 204 11.56 8.38 -19.84
N GLY A 205 11.04 9.61 -19.68
CA GLY A 205 10.13 10.26 -20.61
C GLY A 205 8.64 10.14 -20.27
N VAL A 206 8.26 9.55 -19.15
CA VAL A 206 6.87 9.50 -18.69
C VAL A 206 6.40 10.90 -18.30
N LYS A 207 5.30 11.37 -18.88
CA LYS A 207 4.63 12.59 -18.47
C LYS A 207 3.69 12.32 -17.31
N VAL A 208 3.65 13.22 -16.33
CA VAL A 208 2.75 13.10 -15.16
C VAL A 208 1.96 14.40 -15.03
N GLU A 209 0.65 14.32 -15.29
CA GLU A 209 -0.30 15.42 -15.24
C GLU A 209 -1.11 15.30 -13.94
N THR A 210 -0.71 16.07 -12.92
CA THR A 210 -1.43 16.15 -11.64
C THR A 210 -2.62 17.08 -11.70
N ASN A 211 -3.48 17.06 -10.67
CA ASN A 211 -4.73 17.86 -10.61
C ASN A 211 -5.69 17.61 -11.80
N THR A 212 -5.59 16.42 -12.41
CA THR A 212 -6.40 16.04 -13.56
C THR A 212 -7.33 14.90 -13.20
N VAL A 213 -8.61 15.22 -12.97
CA VAL A 213 -9.64 14.26 -12.56
C VAL A 213 -10.31 13.69 -13.81
N VAL A 214 -9.84 12.54 -14.28
CA VAL A 214 -10.47 11.84 -15.42
C VAL A 214 -11.90 11.45 -15.06
N GLY A 215 -12.84 11.80 -15.94
CA GLY A 215 -14.27 11.75 -15.71
C GLY A 215 -14.87 13.08 -15.22
N ARG A 216 -14.04 14.14 -15.03
CA ARG A 216 -14.50 15.50 -14.71
C ARG A 216 -13.84 16.55 -15.58
N THR A 217 -12.50 16.60 -15.58
CA THR A 217 -11.71 17.56 -16.39
C THR A 217 -11.50 17.06 -17.81
N ILE A 218 -11.43 15.75 -17.98
CA ILE A 218 -11.28 15.05 -19.25
C ILE A 218 -11.88 13.65 -19.11
N THR A 219 -12.49 13.13 -20.17
CA THR A 219 -13.06 11.78 -20.23
C THR A 219 -12.11 10.79 -20.91
N ILE A 220 -12.38 9.49 -20.78
CA ILE A 220 -11.63 8.45 -21.50
C ILE A 220 -11.88 8.60 -23.02
N ASP A 221 -13.10 8.94 -23.44
CA ASP A 221 -13.43 9.12 -24.85
C ASP A 221 -12.63 10.30 -25.45
N GLU A 222 -12.57 11.45 -24.78
CA GLU A 222 -11.74 12.60 -25.20
C GLU A 222 -10.24 12.23 -25.27
N LEU A 223 -9.71 11.48 -24.27
CA LEU A 223 -8.32 11.01 -24.30
C LEU A 223 -8.02 10.21 -25.57
N MET A 224 -8.93 9.34 -25.98
CA MET A 224 -8.73 8.49 -27.16
C MET A 224 -9.03 9.23 -28.48
N GLU A 225 -10.14 9.97 -28.56
CA GLU A 225 -10.64 10.56 -29.80
C GLU A 225 -10.00 11.91 -30.13
N GLU A 226 -9.73 12.75 -29.11
CA GLU A 226 -9.21 14.11 -29.33
C GLU A 226 -7.71 14.22 -29.04
N TYR A 227 -7.20 13.53 -28.00
CA TYR A 227 -5.80 13.57 -27.63
C TYR A 227 -4.95 12.47 -28.26
N GLY A 228 -5.58 11.52 -28.97
CA GLY A 228 -4.93 10.49 -29.77
C GLY A 228 -4.21 9.41 -28.97
N PHE A 229 -4.66 9.10 -27.74
CA PHE A 229 -4.19 7.93 -27.02
C PHE A 229 -4.80 6.66 -27.62
N GLU A 230 -3.94 5.72 -27.99
CA GLU A 230 -4.33 4.48 -28.68
C GLU A 230 -4.80 3.39 -27.71
N ALA A 231 -4.36 3.46 -26.45
CA ALA A 231 -4.81 2.62 -25.36
C ALA A 231 -4.84 3.37 -24.03
N VAL A 232 -5.68 2.88 -23.11
CA VAL A 232 -5.84 3.44 -21.76
C VAL A 232 -5.67 2.34 -20.71
N PHE A 233 -4.92 2.63 -19.65
CA PHE A 233 -4.85 1.78 -18.45
C PHE A 233 -5.52 2.50 -17.27
N ILE A 234 -6.53 1.88 -16.65
CA ILE A 234 -7.22 2.41 -15.46
C ILE A 234 -6.62 1.78 -14.21
N GLY A 235 -5.81 2.57 -13.49
CA GLY A 235 -5.21 2.24 -12.19
C GLY A 235 -5.67 3.19 -11.09
N SER A 236 -6.93 3.63 -11.11
CA SER A 236 -7.51 4.67 -10.24
C SER A 236 -7.67 4.25 -8.76
N GLY A 237 -7.37 2.99 -8.44
CA GLY A 237 -7.40 2.48 -7.08
C GLY A 237 -8.81 2.35 -6.48
N ALA A 238 -8.88 2.26 -5.15
CA ALA A 238 -10.10 2.20 -4.36
C ALA A 238 -9.99 3.20 -3.20
N GLY A 239 -10.56 4.40 -3.37
CA GLY A 239 -10.44 5.49 -2.41
C GLY A 239 -11.73 5.86 -1.69
N LEU A 240 -12.86 5.23 -2.01
CA LEU A 240 -14.15 5.51 -1.36
C LEU A 240 -14.26 4.73 -0.04
N PRO A 241 -14.27 5.41 1.12
CA PRO A 241 -14.27 4.74 2.42
C PRO A 241 -15.57 3.98 2.69
N MET A 242 -15.45 2.88 3.42
CA MET A 242 -16.59 2.10 3.89
C MET A 242 -16.92 2.44 5.34
N PHE A 243 -18.21 2.47 5.64
CA PHE A 243 -18.78 2.67 6.97
C PHE A 243 -19.57 1.44 7.40
N MET A 244 -19.91 1.32 8.69
CA MET A 244 -20.70 0.21 9.22
C MET A 244 -22.19 0.35 8.98
N ASN A 245 -22.67 1.57 8.69
CA ASN A 245 -24.07 1.98 8.65
C ASN A 245 -24.77 1.82 10.02
N ILE A 246 -24.07 2.17 11.08
CA ILE A 246 -24.57 2.22 12.45
C ILE A 246 -24.99 3.65 12.84
N PRO A 247 -25.90 3.80 13.82
CA PRO A 247 -26.28 5.11 14.33
C PRO A 247 -25.06 5.92 14.82
N GLY A 248 -25.03 7.20 14.52
CA GLY A 248 -24.01 8.14 15.01
C GLY A 248 -22.77 8.29 14.13
N GLU A 249 -22.65 7.60 13.00
CA GLU A 249 -21.51 7.74 12.09
C GLU A 249 -21.41 9.14 11.44
N ASN A 250 -22.44 9.97 11.54
CA ASN A 250 -22.47 11.36 11.07
C ASN A 250 -22.11 12.40 12.14
N LEU A 251 -21.77 11.97 13.36
CA LEU A 251 -21.36 12.88 14.43
C LEU A 251 -20.01 13.55 14.16
N LYS A 252 -19.80 14.74 14.70
CA LYS A 252 -18.51 15.42 14.71
C LYS A 252 -17.51 14.60 15.54
N GLY A 253 -16.36 14.31 14.98
CA GLY A 253 -15.36 13.44 15.59
C GLY A 253 -15.36 12.02 15.00
N VAL A 254 -16.29 11.69 14.08
CA VAL A 254 -16.23 10.47 13.28
C VAL A 254 -15.55 10.79 11.96
N TYR A 255 -14.50 10.04 11.64
CA TYR A 255 -13.67 10.21 10.44
C TYR A 255 -13.51 8.87 9.72
N SER A 256 -13.37 8.91 8.41
CA SER A 256 -12.79 7.78 7.69
C SER A 256 -11.27 7.79 7.84
N ALA A 257 -10.64 6.61 7.84
CA ALA A 257 -9.18 6.51 7.82
C ALA A 257 -8.57 7.22 6.60
N ASN A 258 -9.24 7.17 5.44
CA ASN A 258 -8.78 7.87 4.23
C ASN A 258 -8.71 9.39 4.43
N GLU A 259 -9.75 10.00 5.00
CA GLU A 259 -9.74 11.44 5.31
C GLU A 259 -8.63 11.79 6.29
N PHE A 260 -8.54 11.05 7.39
CA PHE A 260 -7.54 11.28 8.43
C PHE A 260 -6.11 11.14 7.89
N LEU A 261 -5.81 10.02 7.22
CA LEU A 261 -4.48 9.75 6.68
C LEU A 261 -4.11 10.70 5.53
N THR A 262 -5.07 11.11 4.70
CA THR A 262 -4.81 12.10 3.64
C THR A 262 -4.35 13.43 4.22
N ARG A 263 -4.97 13.92 5.29
CA ARG A 263 -4.54 15.15 5.97
C ARG A 263 -3.13 15.02 6.54
N ILE A 264 -2.82 13.87 7.14
CA ILE A 264 -1.50 13.62 7.74
C ILE A 264 -0.43 13.46 6.66
N ASN A 265 -0.63 12.55 5.71
CA ASN A 265 0.43 12.11 4.81
C ASN A 265 0.59 13.01 3.58
N LEU A 266 -0.51 13.25 2.84
CA LEU A 266 -0.49 14.06 1.63
C LEU A 266 -0.37 15.55 1.96
N MET A 267 -1.19 16.03 2.90
CA MET A 267 -1.24 17.44 3.27
C MET A 267 -0.20 17.81 4.33
N LYS A 268 0.45 16.82 4.96
CA LYS A 268 1.46 17.00 6.02
C LYS A 268 0.97 17.88 7.18
N ALA A 269 -0.32 17.77 7.52
CA ALA A 269 -1.00 18.64 8.48
C ALA A 269 -0.44 18.55 9.90
N TYR A 270 0.37 17.54 10.23
CA TYR A 270 1.08 17.41 11.51
C TYR A 270 2.28 18.35 11.66
N ARG A 271 2.73 19.00 10.58
CA ARG A 271 3.87 19.91 10.61
C ARG A 271 3.43 21.30 11.09
N GLU A 272 4.30 21.95 11.84
CA GLU A 272 4.05 23.29 12.35
C GLU A 272 3.91 24.35 11.23
N ASP A 273 4.56 24.11 10.07
CA ASP A 273 4.52 24.99 8.89
C ASP A 273 3.39 24.63 7.90
N SER A 274 2.46 23.75 8.29
CA SER A 274 1.34 23.36 7.42
C SER A 274 0.15 24.31 7.56
N ASP A 275 -0.40 24.75 6.42
CA ASP A 275 -1.64 25.54 6.36
C ASP A 275 -2.89 24.67 6.47
N THR A 276 -2.74 23.34 6.45
CA THR A 276 -3.87 22.41 6.50
C THR A 276 -4.28 22.14 7.94
N PRO A 277 -5.56 22.35 8.29
CA PRO A 277 -6.05 22.02 9.62
C PRO A 277 -6.01 20.52 9.89
N ILE A 278 -5.52 20.13 11.05
CA ILE A 278 -5.52 18.75 11.55
C ILE A 278 -6.55 18.61 12.68
N MET A 279 -7.02 17.36 12.88
CA MET A 279 -7.85 17.02 14.03
C MET A 279 -7.04 17.20 15.31
N ASP A 280 -7.56 17.98 16.26
CA ASP A 280 -6.96 18.12 17.58
C ASP A 280 -7.25 16.85 18.40
N LEU A 281 -6.24 15.96 18.47
CA LEU A 281 -6.32 14.67 19.17
C LEU A 281 -5.48 14.66 20.47
N LYS A 282 -4.78 15.73 20.78
CA LYS A 282 -3.91 15.79 21.96
C LYS A 282 -4.72 15.64 23.27
N GLY A 283 -4.36 14.62 24.04
CA GLY A 283 -5.04 14.31 25.31
C GLY A 283 -6.45 13.73 25.15
N LYS A 284 -6.85 13.38 23.92
CA LYS A 284 -8.14 12.74 23.62
C LYS A 284 -8.01 11.23 23.52
N THR A 285 -9.15 10.55 23.71
CA THR A 285 -9.28 9.12 23.50
C THR A 285 -9.85 8.85 22.12
N VAL A 286 -9.14 8.07 21.31
CA VAL A 286 -9.50 7.75 19.92
C VAL A 286 -9.73 6.27 19.76
N ALA A 287 -10.88 5.88 19.19
CA ALA A 287 -11.13 4.51 18.75
C ALA A 287 -10.87 4.39 17.24
N VAL A 288 -10.00 3.48 16.86
CA VAL A 288 -9.78 3.09 15.46
C VAL A 288 -10.47 1.75 15.22
N VAL A 289 -11.48 1.75 14.35
CA VAL A 289 -12.31 0.58 14.08
C VAL A 289 -11.78 -0.17 12.87
N GLY A 290 -11.22 -1.34 13.09
CA GLY A 290 -10.63 -2.19 12.05
C GLY A 290 -9.35 -2.87 12.51
N GLY A 291 -8.82 -3.82 11.72
CA GLY A 291 -7.64 -4.61 12.09
C GLY A 291 -6.62 -4.78 10.96
N GLY A 292 -6.75 -4.04 9.86
CA GLY A 292 -5.82 -4.07 8.73
C GLY A 292 -4.67 -3.06 8.86
N ASN A 293 -3.76 -3.04 7.88
CA ASN A 293 -2.64 -2.08 7.86
C ASN A 293 -3.09 -0.63 7.97
N VAL A 294 -4.22 -0.26 7.34
CA VAL A 294 -4.79 1.10 7.42
C VAL A 294 -5.20 1.45 8.85
N ALA A 295 -5.71 0.47 9.61
CA ALA A 295 -6.05 0.68 11.03
C ALA A 295 -4.79 0.89 11.88
N MET A 296 -3.71 0.12 11.63
CA MET A 296 -2.42 0.33 12.29
C MET A 296 -1.84 1.71 11.96
N ASP A 297 -1.92 2.11 10.70
CA ASP A 297 -1.47 3.43 10.25
C ASP A 297 -2.24 4.56 10.94
N ALA A 298 -3.57 4.49 10.98
CA ALA A 298 -4.42 5.48 11.66
C ALA A 298 -4.17 5.51 13.17
N ALA A 299 -4.04 4.35 13.82
CA ALA A 299 -3.78 4.25 15.26
C ALA A 299 -2.42 4.86 15.62
N ARG A 300 -1.36 4.49 14.89
CA ARG A 300 -0.01 4.99 15.12
C ARG A 300 0.13 6.49 14.81
N CYS A 301 -0.59 7.00 13.80
CA CYS A 301 -0.68 8.44 13.55
C CYS A 301 -1.40 9.17 14.68
N SER A 302 -2.54 8.65 15.16
CA SER A 302 -3.28 9.23 16.28
C SER A 302 -2.43 9.30 17.56
N LYS A 303 -1.64 8.24 17.81
CA LYS A 303 -0.69 8.20 18.93
C LYS A 303 0.34 9.32 18.85
N ARG A 304 0.93 9.55 17.65
CA ARG A 304 1.89 10.65 17.41
C ARG A 304 1.28 12.04 17.58
N LEU A 305 -0.03 12.18 17.40
CA LEU A 305 -0.77 13.40 17.67
C LEU A 305 -1.15 13.56 19.16
N GLY A 306 -0.70 12.65 20.03
CA GLY A 306 -0.86 12.74 21.48
C GLY A 306 -2.16 12.15 22.03
N ALA A 307 -2.83 11.29 21.27
CA ALA A 307 -4.03 10.59 21.73
C ALA A 307 -3.73 9.35 22.58
N GLU A 308 -4.67 8.97 23.44
CA GLU A 308 -4.84 7.61 23.90
C GLU A 308 -5.62 6.84 22.83
N VAL A 309 -5.11 5.68 22.38
CA VAL A 309 -5.66 5.01 21.19
C VAL A 309 -6.08 3.59 21.47
N TYR A 310 -7.33 3.29 21.15
CA TYR A 310 -7.89 1.93 21.11
C TYR A 310 -8.06 1.46 19.66
N VAL A 311 -7.54 0.27 19.33
CA VAL A 311 -7.92 -0.45 18.11
C VAL A 311 -9.05 -1.39 18.45
N VAL A 312 -10.24 -1.15 17.90
CA VAL A 312 -11.44 -1.96 18.12
C VAL A 312 -11.62 -2.92 16.96
N TYR A 313 -11.54 -4.21 17.24
CA TYR A 313 -11.57 -5.24 16.21
C TYR A 313 -12.47 -6.44 16.60
N ARG A 314 -13.34 -6.82 15.67
CA ARG A 314 -14.39 -7.84 15.90
C ARG A 314 -13.89 -9.28 16.01
N ARG A 315 -12.63 -9.58 15.69
CA ARG A 315 -11.99 -10.90 15.84
C ARG A 315 -10.85 -10.83 16.86
N GLY A 316 -10.11 -11.94 17.04
CA GLY A 316 -8.96 -12.00 17.94
C GLY A 316 -7.68 -11.41 17.34
N MET A 317 -6.63 -11.36 18.14
CA MET A 317 -5.30 -10.87 17.72
C MET A 317 -4.72 -11.70 16.56
N GLU A 318 -4.92 -13.01 16.59
CA GLU A 318 -4.42 -13.94 15.57
C GLU A 318 -5.12 -13.77 14.21
N GLU A 319 -6.33 -13.20 14.19
CA GLU A 319 -7.08 -12.95 12.98
C GLU A 319 -6.86 -11.53 12.40
N LEU A 320 -5.94 -10.73 12.95
CA LEU A 320 -5.59 -9.43 12.41
C LEU A 320 -4.98 -9.59 11.00
N PRO A 321 -5.54 -8.94 9.98
CA PRO A 321 -4.98 -9.00 8.63
C PRO A 321 -3.80 -8.02 8.40
N ALA A 322 -3.45 -7.21 9.39
CA ALA A 322 -2.29 -6.33 9.34
C ALA A 322 -0.99 -7.14 9.39
N ARG A 323 0.10 -6.58 8.87
CA ARG A 323 1.45 -7.13 9.00
C ARG A 323 1.81 -7.29 10.48
N HIS A 324 2.44 -8.40 10.83
CA HIS A 324 2.84 -8.67 12.22
C HIS A 324 3.74 -7.56 12.77
N GLU A 325 4.73 -7.12 12.02
CA GLU A 325 5.63 -6.03 12.41
C GLU A 325 4.88 -4.72 12.71
N GLU A 326 3.81 -4.40 11.97
CA GLU A 326 3.01 -3.19 12.21
C GLU A 326 2.12 -3.30 13.46
N VAL A 327 1.65 -4.51 13.77
CA VAL A 327 0.91 -4.79 15.01
C VAL A 327 1.86 -4.70 16.22
N GLU A 328 3.04 -5.31 16.13
CA GLU A 328 4.08 -5.22 17.17
C GLU A 328 4.49 -3.78 17.44
N HIS A 329 4.76 -3.01 16.38
CA HIS A 329 5.10 -1.60 16.52
C HIS A 329 3.96 -0.77 17.15
N ALA A 330 2.71 -1.06 16.83
CA ALA A 330 1.57 -0.37 17.44
C ALA A 330 1.47 -0.67 18.95
N ILE A 331 1.68 -1.93 19.36
CA ILE A 331 1.70 -2.35 20.77
C ILE A 331 2.84 -1.65 21.52
N GLU A 332 4.05 -1.69 20.97
CA GLU A 332 5.23 -1.04 21.54
C GLU A 332 5.07 0.48 21.69
N GLU A 333 4.35 1.13 20.77
CA GLU A 333 4.04 2.55 20.81
C GLU A 333 2.89 2.90 21.78
N GLY A 334 2.32 1.91 22.46
CA GLY A 334 1.29 2.08 23.49
C GLY A 334 -0.13 2.19 22.94
N VAL A 335 -0.41 1.60 21.78
CA VAL A 335 -1.77 1.40 21.26
C VAL A 335 -2.43 0.22 21.99
N ILE A 336 -3.65 0.39 22.43
CA ILE A 336 -4.40 -0.61 23.23
C ILE A 336 -5.37 -1.37 22.29
N PHE A 337 -5.27 -2.69 22.24
CA PHE A 337 -6.14 -3.51 21.40
C PHE A 337 -7.37 -3.99 22.17
N LYS A 338 -8.54 -3.63 21.68
CA LYS A 338 -9.87 -4.10 22.10
C LYS A 338 -10.38 -5.11 21.04
N THR A 339 -9.81 -6.31 21.07
CA THR A 339 -10.23 -7.41 20.19
C THR A 339 -11.50 -8.07 20.70
N LEU A 340 -12.18 -8.84 19.85
CA LEU A 340 -13.49 -9.43 20.14
C LEU A 340 -14.55 -8.41 20.55
N ASN A 341 -14.49 -7.22 19.94
CA ASN A 341 -15.44 -6.13 20.16
C ASN A 341 -15.87 -5.53 18.82
N ASN A 342 -17.16 -5.30 18.66
CA ASN A 342 -17.74 -4.71 17.45
C ASN A 342 -18.61 -3.50 17.81
N PRO A 343 -18.38 -2.32 17.22
CA PRO A 343 -19.24 -1.18 17.43
C PRO A 343 -20.66 -1.42 16.91
N VAL A 344 -21.66 -0.97 17.65
CA VAL A 344 -23.07 -1.03 17.24
C VAL A 344 -23.73 0.33 17.18
N GLN A 345 -23.16 1.34 17.86
CA GLN A 345 -23.64 2.71 17.86
C GLN A 345 -22.52 3.67 18.31
N ILE A 346 -22.52 4.90 17.79
CA ILE A 346 -21.70 6.00 18.26
C ILE A 346 -22.64 7.01 18.93
N ASN A 347 -22.30 7.45 20.14
CA ASN A 347 -23.14 8.33 20.95
C ASN A 347 -22.55 9.76 20.94
N GLY A 348 -23.41 10.73 20.71
CA GLY A 348 -23.05 12.15 20.72
C GLY A 348 -23.42 12.84 22.04
N ASP A 349 -22.85 14.03 22.23
CA ASP A 349 -23.28 15.01 23.22
C ASP A 349 -24.33 15.97 22.63
N GLU A 350 -24.69 17.01 23.39
CA GLU A 350 -25.68 18.03 22.98
C GLU A 350 -25.23 18.89 21.80
N GLN A 351 -23.94 18.87 21.43
CA GLN A 351 -23.35 19.60 20.31
C GLN A 351 -23.09 18.70 19.10
N ASP A 352 -23.62 17.48 19.09
CA ASP A 352 -23.37 16.45 18.09
C ASP A 352 -21.89 16.02 17.98
N CYS A 353 -21.11 16.15 19.06
CA CYS A 353 -19.75 15.64 19.14
C CYS A 353 -19.72 14.23 19.74
N VAL A 354 -18.80 13.41 19.27
CA VAL A 354 -18.59 12.05 19.81
C VAL A 354 -18.28 12.11 21.31
N LYS A 355 -18.95 11.28 22.11
CA LYS A 355 -18.79 11.14 23.56
C LYS A 355 -18.45 9.71 23.97
N SER A 356 -19.05 8.73 23.31
CA SER A 356 -18.79 7.32 23.56
C SER A 356 -19.15 6.48 22.32
N MET A 357 -18.70 5.23 22.32
CA MET A 357 -19.06 4.23 21.33
C MET A 357 -19.57 2.99 22.06
N THR A 358 -20.80 2.58 21.77
CA THR A 358 -21.38 1.34 22.28
C THR A 358 -20.85 0.17 21.45
N CYS A 359 -20.19 -0.77 22.11
CA CYS A 359 -19.66 -1.99 21.53
C CYS A 359 -20.39 -3.21 22.08
N ILE A 360 -20.43 -4.28 21.29
CA ILE A 360 -20.88 -5.63 21.71
C ILE A 360 -19.68 -6.57 21.72
N GLU A 361 -19.59 -7.46 22.72
CA GLU A 361 -18.58 -8.52 22.74
C GLU A 361 -18.84 -9.54 21.63
N MET A 362 -17.76 -10.09 21.08
CA MET A 362 -17.80 -11.10 20.03
C MET A 362 -17.20 -12.42 20.51
N GLU A 363 -17.66 -13.50 19.94
CA GLU A 363 -17.08 -14.83 20.06
C GLU A 363 -16.60 -15.31 18.70
N LEU A 364 -15.59 -16.20 18.68
CA LEU A 364 -15.06 -16.78 17.44
C LEU A 364 -15.77 -18.11 17.17
N GLY A 365 -16.53 -18.16 16.09
CA GLY A 365 -17.15 -19.37 15.55
C GLY A 365 -16.22 -20.09 14.56
N GLU A 366 -16.83 -20.87 13.67
CA GLU A 366 -16.11 -21.63 12.63
C GLU A 366 -15.37 -20.74 11.65
N PRO A 367 -14.26 -21.22 11.05
CA PRO A 367 -13.52 -20.50 10.03
C PRO A 367 -14.38 -20.13 8.81
N ASP A 368 -14.16 -18.92 8.28
CA ASP A 368 -14.74 -18.49 7.01
C ASP A 368 -13.93 -19.01 5.79
N ALA A 369 -14.33 -18.66 4.57
CA ALA A 369 -13.66 -19.07 3.34
C ALA A 369 -12.18 -18.59 3.25
N SER A 370 -11.78 -17.62 4.07
CA SER A 370 -10.38 -17.14 4.16
C SER A 370 -9.57 -17.88 5.23
N GLY A 371 -10.16 -18.87 5.92
CA GLY A 371 -9.57 -19.62 7.03
C GLY A 371 -9.60 -18.88 8.37
N ARG A 372 -10.14 -17.64 8.45
CA ARG A 372 -10.25 -16.88 9.69
C ARG A 372 -11.57 -17.19 10.39
N ARG A 373 -11.55 -17.36 11.71
CA ARG A 373 -12.74 -17.67 12.49
C ARG A 373 -13.77 -16.54 12.38
N ARG A 374 -15.03 -16.94 12.17
CA ARG A 374 -16.15 -16.02 11.96
C ARG A 374 -16.52 -15.32 13.28
N PRO A 375 -16.63 -13.98 13.33
CA PRO A 375 -17.09 -13.29 14.54
C PRO A 375 -18.61 -13.49 14.71
N VAL A 376 -19.03 -13.80 15.93
CA VAL A 376 -20.43 -14.01 16.35
C VAL A 376 -20.71 -13.08 17.52
N GLU A 377 -21.84 -12.36 17.49
CA GLU A 377 -22.23 -11.45 18.56
C GLU A 377 -22.69 -12.20 19.82
N LYS A 378 -22.16 -11.78 20.97
CA LYS A 378 -22.60 -12.24 22.28
C LYS A 378 -23.71 -11.32 22.77
N LYS A 379 -24.97 -11.73 22.55
CA LYS A 379 -26.13 -10.91 22.88
C LYS A 379 -26.19 -10.53 24.36
N GLY A 380 -26.50 -9.26 24.64
CA GLY A 380 -26.61 -8.72 26.00
C GLY A 380 -25.28 -8.39 26.65
N SER A 381 -24.20 -8.26 25.85
CA SER A 381 -22.87 -7.88 26.30
C SER A 381 -22.49 -6.44 25.89
N GLU A 382 -23.47 -5.65 25.52
CA GLU A 382 -23.26 -4.26 25.12
C GLU A 382 -22.66 -3.44 26.25
N PHE A 383 -21.66 -2.61 25.92
CA PHE A 383 -21.01 -1.70 26.86
C PHE A 383 -20.57 -0.43 26.14
N ASP A 384 -20.44 0.65 26.88
CA ASP A 384 -19.96 1.93 26.37
C ASP A 384 -18.46 2.09 26.58
N LEU A 385 -17.75 2.43 25.51
CA LEU A 385 -16.36 2.86 25.51
C LEU A 385 -16.34 4.39 25.37
N SER A 386 -15.87 5.09 26.39
CA SER A 386 -15.70 6.55 26.33
C SER A 386 -14.62 6.89 25.32
N VAL A 387 -14.95 7.69 24.30
CA VAL A 387 -14.04 8.13 23.25
C VAL A 387 -14.45 9.53 22.78
N ASP A 388 -13.46 10.32 22.36
CA ASP A 388 -13.67 11.67 21.83
C ASP A 388 -13.70 11.70 20.31
N ALA A 389 -13.15 10.66 19.67
CA ALA A 389 -13.16 10.52 18.22
C ALA A 389 -13.14 9.04 17.81
N VAL A 390 -13.70 8.77 16.63
CA VAL A 390 -13.75 7.44 16.01
C VAL A 390 -13.21 7.52 14.58
N ILE A 391 -12.26 6.63 14.25
CA ILE A 391 -11.70 6.53 12.90
C ILE A 391 -12.09 5.19 12.30
N MET A 392 -12.92 5.23 11.24
CA MET A 392 -13.39 4.04 10.54
C MET A 392 -12.34 3.55 9.55
N SER A 393 -11.78 2.36 9.79
CA SER A 393 -10.71 1.71 9.00
C SER A 393 -11.17 0.36 8.43
N LEU A 394 -12.36 0.33 7.81
CA LEU A 394 -13.05 -0.89 7.38
C LEU A 394 -12.74 -1.32 5.95
N GLY A 395 -11.86 -0.59 5.27
CA GLY A 395 -11.54 -0.78 3.88
C GLY A 395 -12.19 0.25 2.97
N THR A 396 -11.97 0.07 1.67
CA THR A 396 -12.38 1.02 0.64
C THR A 396 -12.95 0.30 -0.58
N SER A 397 -13.73 1.02 -1.37
CA SER A 397 -14.25 0.58 -2.66
C SER A 397 -13.80 1.52 -3.79
N PRO A 398 -13.81 1.06 -5.05
CA PRO A 398 -13.51 1.91 -6.20
C PRO A 398 -14.47 3.09 -6.29
N ASN A 399 -13.93 4.26 -6.68
CA ASN A 399 -14.75 5.45 -6.90
C ASN A 399 -15.64 5.25 -8.15
N PRO A 400 -16.95 5.48 -8.07
CA PRO A 400 -17.88 5.28 -9.20
C PRO A 400 -17.71 6.28 -10.35
N LEU A 401 -16.87 7.32 -10.20
CA LEU A 401 -16.71 8.39 -11.18
C LEU A 401 -16.34 7.84 -12.57
N ILE A 402 -15.31 7.05 -12.67
CA ILE A 402 -14.85 6.48 -13.97
C ILE A 402 -16.00 5.71 -14.64
N LYS A 403 -16.69 4.83 -13.87
CA LYS A 403 -17.83 4.07 -14.38
C LYS A 403 -18.97 4.99 -14.87
N SER A 404 -19.32 6.02 -14.09
CA SER A 404 -20.46 6.88 -14.38
C SER A 404 -20.23 7.79 -15.59
N THR A 405 -18.98 8.04 -15.97
CA THR A 405 -18.56 8.93 -17.06
C THR A 405 -18.01 8.19 -18.29
N THR A 406 -17.94 6.85 -18.24
CA THR A 406 -17.43 6.02 -19.34
C THR A 406 -18.52 5.06 -19.81
N LYS A 407 -19.17 5.38 -20.90
CA LYS A 407 -20.23 4.57 -21.49
C LYS A 407 -19.70 3.20 -21.91
N GLY A 408 -20.42 2.13 -21.56
CA GLY A 408 -20.06 0.76 -21.91
C GLY A 408 -19.02 0.11 -21.01
N LEU A 409 -18.46 0.82 -20.03
CA LEU A 409 -17.59 0.23 -19.02
C LEU A 409 -18.42 -0.56 -17.99
N GLU A 410 -18.15 -1.83 -17.80
CA GLU A 410 -18.87 -2.69 -16.86
C GLU A 410 -18.16 -2.81 -15.50
N VAL A 411 -18.96 -2.88 -14.43
CA VAL A 411 -18.46 -3.08 -13.06
C VAL A 411 -19.25 -4.17 -12.35
N ASN A 412 -18.64 -4.81 -11.37
CA ASN A 412 -19.31 -5.79 -10.52
C ASN A 412 -20.17 -5.10 -9.43
N LYS A 413 -20.89 -5.89 -8.64
CA LYS A 413 -21.80 -5.38 -7.57
C LYS A 413 -21.10 -4.54 -6.50
N LYS A 414 -19.77 -4.64 -6.37
CA LYS A 414 -18.95 -3.87 -5.41
C LYS A 414 -18.29 -2.64 -6.04
N GLY A 415 -18.59 -2.34 -7.30
CA GLY A 415 -18.02 -1.21 -8.03
C GLY A 415 -16.66 -1.46 -8.69
N GLY A 416 -16.09 -2.66 -8.56
CA GLY A 416 -14.83 -3.03 -9.22
C GLY A 416 -15.04 -3.22 -10.73
N ILE A 417 -14.12 -2.70 -11.53
CA ILE A 417 -14.15 -2.81 -12.99
C ILE A 417 -14.00 -4.29 -13.38
N ILE A 418 -14.86 -4.76 -14.30
CA ILE A 418 -14.80 -6.13 -14.81
C ILE A 418 -13.75 -6.20 -15.91
N VAL A 419 -12.81 -7.12 -15.77
CA VAL A 419 -11.75 -7.39 -16.75
C VAL A 419 -11.63 -8.88 -17.03
N ASN A 420 -11.07 -9.22 -18.20
CA ASN A 420 -10.67 -10.58 -18.52
C ASN A 420 -9.29 -10.92 -17.93
N GLU A 421 -8.75 -12.09 -18.25
CA GLU A 421 -7.44 -12.57 -17.77
C GLU A 421 -6.26 -11.70 -18.23
N GLU A 422 -6.43 -10.93 -19.28
CA GLU A 422 -5.45 -9.99 -19.85
C GLU A 422 -5.58 -8.57 -19.30
N GLY A 423 -6.53 -8.33 -18.38
CA GLY A 423 -6.82 -7.00 -17.83
C GLY A 423 -7.63 -6.10 -18.77
N LEU A 424 -8.13 -6.61 -19.92
CA LEU A 424 -8.98 -5.87 -20.83
C LEU A 424 -10.39 -5.73 -20.25
N THR A 425 -10.93 -4.52 -20.28
CA THR A 425 -12.30 -4.20 -19.84
C THR A 425 -13.33 -4.54 -20.92
N SER A 426 -14.61 -4.24 -20.65
CA SER A 426 -15.68 -4.28 -21.66
C SER A 426 -15.53 -3.23 -22.78
N ARG A 427 -14.56 -2.32 -22.67
CA ARG A 427 -14.22 -1.31 -23.68
C ARG A 427 -12.95 -1.71 -24.43
N GLN A 428 -12.99 -1.66 -25.78
CA GLN A 428 -11.81 -1.90 -26.61
C GLN A 428 -10.66 -0.94 -26.27
N ALA A 429 -9.44 -1.45 -26.23
CA ALA A 429 -8.21 -0.73 -25.92
C ALA A 429 -8.18 -0.07 -24.53
N VAL A 430 -9.15 -0.39 -23.65
CA VAL A 430 -9.20 0.10 -22.27
C VAL A 430 -8.96 -1.06 -21.32
N TYR A 431 -7.85 -0.98 -20.60
CA TYR A 431 -7.39 -1.99 -19.62
C TYR A 431 -7.56 -1.44 -18.20
N ALA A 432 -7.64 -2.32 -17.22
CA ALA A 432 -7.70 -1.90 -15.82
C ALA A 432 -6.98 -2.90 -14.91
N GLY A 433 -6.49 -2.40 -13.77
CA GLY A 433 -5.81 -3.25 -12.80
C GLY A 433 -5.68 -2.63 -11.41
N GLY A 434 -5.18 -3.44 -10.47
CA GLY A 434 -5.06 -3.06 -9.06
C GLY A 434 -6.40 -2.91 -8.36
N ASP A 435 -6.45 -2.06 -7.34
CA ASP A 435 -7.63 -1.94 -6.46
C ASP A 435 -8.89 -1.43 -7.18
N ALA A 436 -8.75 -0.81 -8.35
CA ALA A 436 -9.88 -0.44 -9.21
C ALA A 436 -10.69 -1.66 -9.71
N VAL A 437 -10.05 -2.83 -9.74
CA VAL A 437 -10.63 -4.12 -10.17
C VAL A 437 -10.97 -5.00 -8.98
N THR A 438 -9.99 -5.24 -8.10
CA THR A 438 -10.07 -6.23 -7.02
C THR A 438 -10.63 -5.68 -5.72
N GLY A 439 -10.72 -4.36 -5.56
CA GLY A 439 -10.82 -3.71 -4.25
C GLY A 439 -9.45 -3.61 -3.58
N ALA A 440 -9.42 -3.03 -2.37
CA ALA A 440 -8.17 -2.77 -1.65
C ALA A 440 -7.37 -4.07 -1.40
N ALA A 441 -6.11 -4.07 -1.86
CA ALA A 441 -5.17 -5.19 -1.74
C ALA A 441 -3.79 -4.69 -1.29
N THR A 442 -2.70 -5.23 -1.85
CA THR A 442 -1.34 -4.82 -1.52
C THR A 442 -0.68 -4.06 -2.66
N VAL A 443 0.33 -3.23 -2.32
CA VAL A 443 1.12 -2.49 -3.30
C VAL A 443 1.65 -3.41 -4.40
N ILE A 444 2.26 -4.53 -4.03
CA ILE A 444 2.88 -5.45 -4.99
C ILE A 444 1.87 -6.19 -5.89
N LEU A 445 0.67 -6.50 -5.37
CA LEU A 445 -0.41 -7.07 -6.20
C LEU A 445 -0.92 -6.06 -7.22
N ALA A 446 -1.06 -4.79 -6.81
CA ALA A 446 -1.40 -3.71 -7.74
C ALA A 446 -0.31 -3.51 -8.81
N MET A 447 0.97 -3.60 -8.44
CA MET A 447 2.08 -3.59 -9.39
C MET A 447 2.01 -4.75 -10.39
N GLY A 448 1.71 -5.97 -9.91
CA GLY A 448 1.51 -7.15 -10.77
C GLY A 448 0.41 -6.92 -11.82
N ALA A 449 -0.71 -6.33 -11.41
CA ALA A 449 -1.79 -5.96 -12.32
C ALA A 449 -1.37 -4.86 -13.33
N GLY A 450 -0.56 -3.89 -12.90
CA GLY A 450 0.04 -2.88 -13.78
C GLY A 450 0.95 -3.49 -14.85
N LYS A 451 1.78 -4.48 -14.47
CA LYS A 451 2.63 -5.25 -15.42
C LYS A 451 1.81 -6.02 -16.43
N LEU A 452 0.75 -6.68 -15.98
CA LEU A 452 -0.17 -7.40 -16.87
C LEU A 452 -0.80 -6.42 -17.88
N GLY A 453 -1.29 -5.27 -17.41
CA GLY A 453 -1.86 -4.22 -18.28
C GLY A 453 -0.85 -3.71 -19.30
N ALA A 454 0.38 -3.43 -18.88
CA ALA A 454 1.45 -2.99 -19.79
C ALA A 454 1.77 -4.04 -20.86
N LYS A 455 1.89 -5.30 -20.47
CA LYS A 455 2.12 -6.42 -21.41
C LYS A 455 0.98 -6.53 -22.42
N SER A 456 -0.26 -6.49 -21.96
CA SER A 456 -1.44 -6.65 -22.83
C SER A 456 -1.64 -5.47 -23.79
N ILE A 457 -1.32 -4.25 -23.35
CA ILE A 457 -1.31 -3.06 -24.20
C ILE A 457 -0.22 -3.18 -25.27
N ASP A 458 0.98 -3.61 -24.91
CA ASP A 458 2.09 -3.84 -25.84
C ASP A 458 1.72 -4.89 -26.90
N GLU A 459 1.14 -6.03 -26.51
CA GLU A 459 0.65 -7.06 -27.41
C GLU A 459 -0.48 -6.57 -28.32
N TYR A 460 -1.31 -5.66 -27.87
CA TYR A 460 -2.39 -5.06 -28.65
C TYR A 460 -1.88 -4.08 -29.71
N LEU A 461 -0.95 -3.18 -29.34
CA LEU A 461 -0.45 -2.11 -30.22
C LEU A 461 0.70 -2.58 -31.15
N SER A 462 1.32 -3.72 -30.87
CA SER A 462 2.37 -4.31 -31.73
C SER A 462 1.83 -5.16 -32.90
N LYS A 463 0.50 -5.30 -33.02
CA LYS A 463 -0.18 -6.02 -34.13
C LYS A 463 -0.41 -5.11 -35.31
#